data_158b518fc69783760be2ed50e270d177
#
_entry.id   158b518fc69783760be2ed50e270d177
#
_cell.length_a   1.000
_cell.length_b   1.000
_cell.length_c   1.000
_cell.angle_alpha   90.00
_cell.angle_beta   90.00
_cell.angle_gamma   90.00
#
_symmetry.space_group_name_H-M   'P 1'
#
loop_
_entity.id
_entity.type
_entity.pdbx_description
1 polymer ?
#
loop_
_entity_poly.entity_id
_entity_poly.type
_entity_poly.pdbx_seq_one_letter_code
_entity_poly.pdbx_strand_id
1 'polypeptide(L)'
;LNAISFYRVSRWLYLHHIPVLPKLITLLIFLIYNSKIPYQAKIGRGSTFGYGGMGIIIHSKSIIGVNCTICQQVSIGGNSRFPEVPVIGNNVYIAKGSIVMGGITIGNNVTNRSKRSRNQTNSR
;
A
#
# COMPACT_ATOMS: atom_id res chain seq x y z
N LEU A 1 -7.72 -9.08 13.16
CA LEU A 1 -8.18 -8.97 11.78
C LEU A 1 -7.52 -7.80 11.08
N ASN A 2 -6.97 -8.00 9.90
CA ASN A 2 -6.17 -7.00 9.22
C ASN A 2 -6.47 -7.04 7.73
N ALA A 3 -6.57 -5.88 7.11
CA ALA A 3 -6.85 -5.78 5.68
C ALA A 3 -5.79 -6.49 4.83
N ILE A 4 -4.56 -6.61 5.33
CA ILE A 4 -3.51 -7.32 4.59
C ILE A 4 -3.88 -8.78 4.35
N SER A 5 -4.60 -9.40 5.27
CA SER A 5 -5.04 -10.79 5.09
C SER A 5 -6.03 -10.90 3.94
N PHE A 6 -6.97 -9.98 3.85
CA PHE A 6 -7.90 -9.95 2.73
C PHE A 6 -7.19 -9.66 1.42
N TYR A 7 -6.23 -8.74 1.43
CA TYR A 7 -5.43 -8.46 0.26
C TYR A 7 -4.67 -9.71 -0.20
N ARG A 8 -4.06 -10.45 0.72
CA ARG A 8 -3.32 -11.67 0.37
C ARG A 8 -4.22 -12.69 -0.30
N VAL A 9 -5.42 -12.87 0.22
CA VAL A 9 -6.38 -13.80 -0.37
C VAL A 9 -6.80 -13.33 -1.76
N SER A 10 -7.11 -12.04 -1.92
CA SER A 10 -7.55 -11.53 -3.21
C SER A 10 -6.44 -11.63 -4.25
N ARG A 11 -5.19 -11.36 -3.85
CA ARG A 11 -4.07 -11.47 -4.77
C ARG A 11 -3.81 -12.92 -5.15
N TRP A 12 -3.90 -13.84 -4.20
CA TRP A 12 -3.76 -15.26 -4.50
C TRP A 12 -4.79 -15.71 -5.52
N LEU A 13 -6.04 -15.30 -5.34
CA LEU A 13 -7.10 -15.61 -6.28
C LEU A 13 -6.83 -15.00 -7.65
N TYR A 14 -6.35 -13.77 -7.69
CA TYR A 14 -6.00 -13.10 -8.93
C TYR A 14 -4.89 -13.85 -9.66
N LEU A 15 -3.85 -14.27 -8.95
CA LEU A 15 -2.73 -14.99 -9.54
C LEU A 15 -3.13 -16.39 -10.04
N HIS A 16 -4.22 -16.95 -9.52
CA HIS A 16 -4.74 -18.23 -9.96
C HIS A 16 -5.87 -18.08 -10.98
N HIS A 17 -5.99 -16.91 -11.58
CA HIS A 17 -6.93 -16.61 -12.67
C HIS A 17 -8.38 -16.79 -12.30
N ILE A 18 -8.76 -16.51 -11.07
CA ILE A 18 -10.15 -16.50 -10.65
C ILE A 18 -10.70 -15.10 -10.87
N PRO A 19 -11.69 -14.90 -11.76
CA PRO A 19 -11.94 -13.57 -12.33
C PRO A 19 -12.75 -12.61 -11.46
N VAL A 20 -13.64 -13.09 -10.59
CA VAL A 20 -14.60 -12.21 -9.92
C VAL A 20 -14.27 -12.01 -8.47
N LEU A 21 -13.83 -13.06 -7.77
CA LEU A 21 -13.60 -13.00 -6.32
C LEU A 21 -12.60 -11.95 -5.87
N PRO A 22 -11.48 -11.72 -6.60
CA PRO A 22 -10.55 -10.66 -6.17
C PRO A 22 -11.23 -9.29 -6.11
N LYS A 23 -12.10 -8.99 -7.05
CA LYS A 23 -12.82 -7.71 -7.06
C LYS A 23 -13.79 -7.61 -5.90
N LEU A 24 -14.46 -8.70 -5.57
CA LEU A 24 -15.37 -8.71 -4.43
C LEU A 24 -14.63 -8.51 -3.12
N ILE A 25 -13.48 -9.13 -2.97
CA ILE A 25 -12.67 -8.99 -1.75
C ILE A 25 -12.16 -7.55 -1.64
N THR A 26 -11.74 -6.96 -2.75
CA THR A 26 -11.31 -5.55 -2.75
C THR A 26 -12.46 -4.65 -2.31
N LEU A 27 -13.67 -4.94 -2.75
CA LEU A 27 -14.84 -4.19 -2.31
C LEU A 27 -15.10 -4.38 -0.81
N LEU A 28 -14.93 -5.60 -0.31
CA LEU A 28 -15.07 -5.86 1.12
C LEU A 28 -14.08 -5.07 1.95
N ILE A 29 -12.82 -4.99 1.47
CA ILE A 29 -11.81 -4.17 2.14
C ILE A 29 -12.26 -2.72 2.19
N PHE A 30 -12.80 -2.21 1.10
CA PHE A 30 -13.30 -0.84 1.06
C PHE A 30 -14.42 -0.63 2.07
N LEU A 31 -15.36 -1.56 2.14
CA LEU A 31 -16.53 -1.40 3.01
C LEU A 31 -16.18 -1.58 4.49
N ILE A 32 -15.30 -2.50 4.82
CA ILE A 32 -14.97 -2.82 6.21
C ILE A 32 -13.96 -1.85 6.78
N TYR A 33 -12.92 -1.54 5.99
CA TYR A 33 -11.78 -0.77 6.48
C TYR A 33 -11.74 0.66 5.94
N ASN A 34 -12.67 1.01 5.06
CA ASN A 34 -12.64 2.28 4.34
C ASN A 34 -11.29 2.47 3.63
N SER A 35 -10.78 1.40 3.06
CA SER A 35 -9.46 1.39 2.44
C SER A 35 -9.54 0.89 1.02
N LYS A 36 -8.64 1.40 0.18
CA LYS A 36 -8.53 0.93 -1.20
C LYS A 36 -7.18 0.23 -1.36
N ILE A 37 -7.21 -1.08 -1.33
CA ILE A 37 -6.01 -1.91 -1.43
C ILE A 37 -6.23 -2.89 -2.56
N PRO A 38 -5.81 -2.54 -3.78
CA PRO A 38 -6.07 -3.38 -4.93
C PRO A 38 -5.19 -4.62 -4.94
N TYR A 39 -5.74 -5.70 -5.46
CA TYR A 39 -5.01 -6.96 -5.53
C TYR A 39 -3.84 -6.90 -6.53
N GLN A 40 -3.82 -5.91 -7.42
CA GLN A 40 -2.73 -5.74 -8.38
C GLN A 40 -1.47 -5.18 -7.75
N ALA A 41 -1.58 -4.47 -6.65
CA ALA A 41 -0.41 -3.89 -5.98
C ALA A 41 0.50 -5.01 -5.50
N LYS A 42 1.81 -4.75 -5.53
CA LYS A 42 2.82 -5.71 -5.09
C LYS A 42 3.25 -5.33 -3.68
N ILE A 43 2.86 -6.13 -2.72
CA ILE A 43 3.22 -5.92 -1.31
C ILE A 43 3.99 -7.14 -0.84
N GLY A 44 5.24 -6.94 -0.44
CA GLY A 44 6.11 -8.03 -0.03
C GLY A 44 5.64 -8.72 1.24
N ARG A 45 6.18 -9.92 1.46
CA ARG A 45 5.77 -10.69 2.64
C ARG A 45 6.26 -10.02 3.92
N GLY A 46 5.56 -10.30 5.00
CA GLY A 46 5.89 -9.71 6.29
C GLY A 46 5.44 -8.28 6.45
N SER A 47 4.96 -7.64 5.39
CA SER A 47 4.42 -6.30 5.49
C SER A 47 3.02 -6.35 6.09
N THR A 48 2.69 -5.32 6.87
CA THR A 48 1.41 -5.27 7.55
C THR A 48 0.91 -3.83 7.63
N PHE A 49 -0.35 -3.69 8.00
CA PHE A 49 -0.99 -2.39 8.15
C PHE A 49 -1.29 -2.12 9.62
N GLY A 50 -1.10 -0.87 10.04
CA GLY A 50 -1.47 -0.46 11.38
C GLY A 50 -2.99 -0.34 11.52
N TYR A 51 -3.49 -0.54 12.71
CA TYR A 51 -4.93 -0.51 13.03
C TYR A 51 -5.77 -1.28 12.02
N GLY A 52 -5.32 -2.46 11.66
CA GLY A 52 -6.07 -3.33 10.75
C GLY A 52 -6.10 -2.88 9.31
N GLY A 53 -5.49 -1.74 8.98
CA GLY A 53 -5.49 -1.22 7.62
C GLY A 53 -6.56 -0.18 7.35
N MET A 54 -7.05 0.49 8.38
CA MET A 54 -8.13 1.45 8.23
C MET A 54 -7.68 2.69 7.47
N GLY A 55 -8.46 3.08 6.45
CA GLY A 55 -8.23 4.32 5.72
C GLY A 55 -7.00 4.34 4.83
N ILE A 56 -6.45 3.20 4.47
CA ILE A 56 -5.25 3.13 3.64
C ILE A 56 -5.65 3.10 2.18
N ILE A 57 -4.98 3.92 1.37
CA ILE A 57 -5.21 3.97 -0.08
C ILE A 57 -3.89 3.65 -0.77
N ILE A 58 -3.89 2.62 -1.61
CA ILE A 58 -2.71 2.18 -2.32
C ILE A 58 -3.04 2.09 -3.81
N HIS A 59 -2.18 2.66 -4.65
CA HIS A 59 -2.35 2.59 -6.10
C HIS A 59 -2.01 1.19 -6.59
N SER A 60 -2.74 0.73 -7.60
CA SER A 60 -2.60 -0.63 -8.12
C SER A 60 -1.21 -0.94 -8.68
N LYS A 61 -0.46 0.06 -9.09
CA LYS A 61 0.88 -0.11 -9.64
C LYS A 61 1.97 0.06 -8.61
N SER A 62 1.63 0.34 -7.36
CA SER A 62 2.63 0.55 -6.31
C SER A 62 3.37 -0.72 -5.98
N ILE A 63 4.62 -0.57 -5.59
CA ILE A 63 5.48 -1.67 -5.16
C ILE A 63 5.94 -1.38 -3.74
N ILE A 64 5.64 -2.30 -2.84
CA ILE A 64 6.01 -2.19 -1.43
C ILE A 64 6.84 -3.42 -1.09
N GLY A 65 7.99 -3.21 -0.49
CA GLY A 65 8.92 -4.29 -0.19
C GLY A 65 8.47 -5.21 0.94
N VAL A 66 9.40 -5.98 1.48
CA VAL A 66 9.12 -6.93 2.56
C VAL A 66 9.26 -6.25 3.91
N ASN A 67 8.54 -6.76 4.90
CA ASN A 67 8.62 -6.32 6.31
C ASN A 67 8.37 -4.83 6.49
N CYS A 68 7.48 -4.26 5.68
CA CYS A 68 7.08 -2.87 5.82
C CYS A 68 5.89 -2.74 6.75
N THR A 69 5.81 -1.62 7.45
CA THR A 69 4.65 -1.28 8.26
C THR A 69 4.05 0.00 7.73
N ILE A 70 2.80 -0.07 7.33
CA ILE A 70 2.06 1.08 6.81
C ILE A 70 0.94 1.36 7.78
N CYS A 71 1.01 2.51 8.43
CA CYS A 71 0.04 2.86 9.45
C CYS A 71 -1.28 3.29 8.81
N GLN A 72 -2.28 3.49 9.65
CA GLN A 72 -3.61 3.84 9.18
C GLN A 72 -3.61 5.19 8.47
N GLN A 73 -4.54 5.35 7.54
CA GLN A 73 -4.77 6.60 6.80
C GLN A 73 -3.57 7.07 5.98
N VAL A 74 -2.74 6.15 5.55
CA VAL A 74 -1.64 6.44 4.63
C VAL A 74 -2.16 6.36 3.20
N SER A 75 -1.78 7.34 2.39
CA SER A 75 -2.12 7.35 0.97
C SER A 75 -0.85 7.16 0.14
N ILE A 76 -0.82 6.13 -0.68
CA ILE A 76 0.28 5.84 -1.59
C ILE A 76 -0.29 5.83 -2.99
N GLY A 77 0.05 6.81 -3.79
CA GLY A 77 -0.58 6.91 -5.09
C GLY A 77 0.18 7.71 -6.09
N GLY A 78 -0.38 7.75 -7.29
CA GLY A 78 0.14 8.56 -8.37
C GLY A 78 -0.28 10.01 -8.25
N ASN A 79 0.44 10.83 -8.96
CA ASN A 79 0.10 12.22 -9.12
C ASN A 79 -0.72 12.35 -10.40
N SER A 80 -1.72 13.23 -10.40
CA SER A 80 -2.56 13.42 -11.58
C SER A 80 -1.78 13.91 -12.79
N ARG A 81 -0.63 14.54 -12.58
CA ARG A 81 0.21 15.05 -13.66
C ARG A 81 1.16 14.01 -14.24
N PHE A 82 1.55 13.02 -13.43
CA PHE A 82 2.59 12.07 -13.81
C PHE A 82 2.09 10.65 -13.55
N PRO A 83 2.37 9.72 -14.45
CA PRO A 83 1.89 8.35 -14.29
C PRO A 83 2.68 7.53 -13.27
N GLU A 84 3.84 8.02 -12.83
CA GLU A 84 4.68 7.27 -11.91
C GLU A 84 4.01 7.13 -10.55
N VAL A 85 4.30 6.02 -9.90
CA VAL A 85 3.82 5.72 -8.56
C VAL A 85 5.00 5.38 -7.65
N PRO A 86 4.84 5.52 -6.33
CA PRO A 86 5.95 5.28 -5.43
C PRO A 86 6.42 3.83 -5.42
N VAL A 87 7.72 3.67 -5.21
CA VAL A 87 8.35 2.38 -4.95
C VAL A 87 8.93 2.43 -3.54
N ILE A 88 8.52 1.51 -2.69
CA ILE A 88 8.90 1.49 -1.28
C ILE A 88 9.78 0.27 -1.05
N GLY A 89 10.95 0.48 -0.47
CA GLY A 89 11.91 -0.57 -0.22
C GLY A 89 11.50 -1.49 0.93
N ASN A 90 12.49 -2.20 1.48
CA ASN A 90 12.25 -3.17 2.53
C ASN A 90 12.41 -2.54 3.91
N ASN A 91 11.72 -3.08 4.91
CA ASN A 91 11.83 -2.65 6.30
C ASN A 91 11.51 -1.16 6.48
N VAL A 92 10.50 -0.68 5.76
CA VAL A 92 10.10 0.73 5.80
C VAL A 92 8.92 0.88 6.74
N TYR A 93 8.94 1.92 7.55
CA TYR A 93 7.83 2.29 8.42
C TYR A 93 7.25 3.61 7.93
N ILE A 94 5.98 3.61 7.60
CA ILE A 94 5.28 4.82 7.13
C ILE A 94 4.25 5.20 8.18
N ALA A 95 4.46 6.37 8.78
CA ALA A 95 3.63 6.84 9.90
C ALA A 95 2.22 7.18 9.44
N LYS A 96 1.31 7.18 10.39
CA LYS A 96 -0.09 7.45 10.12
C LYS A 96 -0.29 8.81 9.45
N GLY A 97 -1.24 8.86 8.53
CA GLY A 97 -1.60 10.09 7.85
C GLY A 97 -0.61 10.55 6.79
N SER A 98 0.45 9.78 6.53
CA SER A 98 1.43 10.16 5.52
C SER A 98 0.84 10.07 4.12
N ILE A 99 1.28 10.97 3.25
CA ILE A 99 0.89 10.97 1.85
C ILE A 99 2.16 10.80 1.03
N VAL A 100 2.23 9.69 0.30
CA VAL A 100 3.37 9.36 -0.55
C VAL A 100 2.86 9.34 -1.98
N MET A 101 3.25 10.31 -2.78
CA MET A 101 2.68 10.49 -4.10
C MET A 101 3.77 10.72 -5.14
N GLY A 102 3.49 10.26 -6.35
CA GLY A 102 4.35 10.49 -7.50
C GLY A 102 5.47 9.48 -7.60
N GLY A 103 6.42 9.76 -8.47
CA GLY A 103 7.49 8.83 -8.78
C GLY A 103 8.63 8.84 -7.79
N ILE A 104 8.34 8.80 -6.50
CA ILE A 104 9.39 8.78 -5.49
C ILE A 104 9.79 7.36 -5.12
N THR A 105 11.02 7.23 -4.65
CA THR A 105 11.53 5.94 -4.17
C THR A 105 11.95 6.11 -2.72
N ILE A 106 11.41 5.26 -1.86
CA ILE A 106 11.80 5.21 -0.46
C ILE A 106 12.75 4.03 -0.30
N GLY A 107 13.98 4.31 0.15
CA GLY A 107 14.98 3.29 0.30
C GLY A 107 14.69 2.32 1.44
N ASN A 108 15.59 1.36 1.64
CA ASN A 108 15.41 0.36 2.67
C ASN A 108 15.65 0.96 4.06
N ASN A 109 14.99 0.39 5.06
CA ASN A 109 15.20 0.71 6.47
C ASN A 109 14.91 2.18 6.81
N VAL A 110 13.93 2.75 6.12
CA VAL A 110 13.56 4.16 6.31
C VAL A 110 12.34 4.24 7.22
N THR A 111 12.35 5.21 8.12
CA THR A 111 11.16 5.56 8.90
C THR A 111 10.65 6.90 8.38
N ASN A 112 9.50 6.89 7.74
CA ASN A 112 8.90 8.09 7.19
C ASN A 112 7.88 8.63 8.19
N ARG A 113 8.22 9.72 8.83
CA ARG A 113 7.36 10.37 9.84
C ARG A 113 6.64 11.58 9.32
N SER A 114 6.97 11.98 8.11
CA SER A 114 6.33 13.12 7.50
C SER A 114 4.88 12.80 7.20
N LYS A 115 3.99 13.74 7.45
CA LYS A 115 2.61 13.59 7.05
C LYS A 115 2.44 13.70 5.55
N ARG A 116 3.41 14.30 4.88
CA ARG A 116 3.34 14.53 3.45
C ARG A 116 4.72 14.37 2.83
N SER A 117 4.79 13.52 1.83
CA SER A 117 5.97 13.37 0.99
C SER A 117 5.49 13.26 -0.43
N ARG A 118 5.98 14.10 -1.32
CA ARG A 118 5.63 13.96 -2.71
C ARG A 118 6.80 14.33 -3.60
N ASN A 119 7.02 13.49 -4.59
CA ASN A 119 8.08 13.69 -5.57
C ASN A 119 9.42 13.91 -4.91
N GLN A 120 9.66 13.22 -3.81
CA GLN A 120 10.90 13.26 -3.08
C GLN A 120 11.52 11.89 -3.02
N THR A 121 12.83 11.86 -2.98
CA THR A 121 13.54 10.64 -2.66
C THR A 121 13.87 10.67 -1.18
N ASN A 122 13.43 9.68 -0.46
CA ASN A 122 13.64 9.59 0.96
C ASN A 122 14.53 8.40 1.24
N SER A 123 15.77 8.66 1.59
CA SER A 123 16.77 7.61 1.71
C SER A 123 17.25 7.40 3.13
N ARG A 124 16.55 7.87 4.11
CA ARG A 124 17.04 7.70 5.48
C ARG A 124 16.10 7.02 6.35
#